data_3e45f42fb4a4ea49dce61bce31e3023f
#
_entry.id   3e45f42fb4a4ea49dce61bce31e3023f
#
_cell.length_a   1.000
_cell.length_b   1.000
_cell.length_c   1.000
_cell.angle_alpha   90.00
_cell.angle_beta   90.00
_cell.angle_gamma   90.00
#
_symmetry.space_group_name_H-M   'P 1'
#
loop_
_entity.id
_entity.type
_entity.pdbx_description
1 polymer ?
#
loop_
_entity_poly.entity_id
_entity_poly.type
_entity_poly.pdbx_seq_one_letter_code
_entity_poly.pdbx_strand_id
1 'polypeptide(L)'
;MSTFRMEEHNDLCVGIDLGTTNSVLATINEKPNGDIVSKVVDISRAVDMYNAVSGEAKLTTTKKPTLSSCVYYRQERNYAPLVGDFAKMQYPLRPHLVAKSIKSQMGRPQAEGLAPDIPDKTPAEISAQILKHLLKEASKVYRCNITDAVITVPANFDSAMCKATKDAAEMAGIKVKNGDGSERPVLLSEPNAVIYDLINQIHNGEIPDRILDLREKKRVLVFDLGGGTLDITMHEIRRRQENSSVLKVDEIATNRYTLLGGDDFDEELAKAMYARYLKSYEGHPEAVAKLRKEEKTIMSQLRVYGETLKLDFVC
;
A
#
# COMPACT_ATOMS: atom_id res chain seq x y z
N MET A 1 -11.32 42.07 6.96
CA MET A 1 -11.24 41.02 5.96
C MET A 1 -9.76 40.79 5.65
N SER A 2 -9.15 39.79 6.27
CA SER A 2 -7.75 39.45 6.05
C SER A 2 -7.70 38.51 4.84
N THR A 3 -7.17 39.02 3.74
CA THR A 3 -6.86 38.25 2.54
C THR A 3 -5.69 37.33 2.89
N PHE A 4 -5.99 36.05 3.14
CA PHE A 4 -4.98 34.99 3.12
C PHE A 4 -4.39 34.93 1.70
N ARG A 5 -3.19 35.48 1.51
CA ARG A 5 -2.35 35.12 0.37
C ARG A 5 -1.95 33.67 0.56
N MET A 6 -2.54 32.79 -0.24
CA MET A 6 -1.99 31.44 -0.44
C MET A 6 -0.67 31.64 -1.19
N GLU A 7 0.45 31.46 -0.49
CA GLU A 7 1.72 31.25 -1.16
C GLU A 7 1.58 29.99 -2.03
N GLU A 8 1.96 30.10 -3.29
CA GLU A 8 2.01 28.97 -4.21
C GLU A 8 3.07 27.99 -3.67
N HIS A 9 2.65 26.98 -2.92
CA HIS A 9 3.51 25.88 -2.53
C HIS A 9 3.79 25.00 -3.76
N ASN A 10 4.73 25.43 -4.58
CA ASN A 10 5.19 24.68 -5.75
C ASN A 10 6.06 23.46 -5.39
N ASP A 11 6.37 23.23 -4.10
CA ASP A 11 7.32 22.23 -3.63
C ASP A 11 6.74 21.30 -2.54
N LEU A 12 5.47 20.91 -2.68
CA LEU A 12 4.87 19.95 -1.74
C LEU A 12 5.49 18.56 -1.94
N CYS A 13 6.20 18.07 -0.93
CA CYS A 13 6.66 16.68 -0.85
C CYS A 13 5.65 15.84 -0.08
N VAL A 14 5.36 14.64 -0.58
CA VAL A 14 4.42 13.70 0.04
C VAL A 14 5.13 12.41 0.46
N GLY A 15 4.64 11.78 1.53
CA GLY A 15 4.99 10.41 1.89
C GLY A 15 3.96 9.44 1.31
N ILE A 16 4.43 8.35 0.70
CA ILE A 16 3.56 7.30 0.16
C ILE A 16 3.96 5.97 0.76
N ASP A 17 3.03 5.33 1.45
CA ASP A 17 3.11 3.90 1.75
C ASP A 17 2.46 3.14 0.59
N LEU A 18 3.30 2.53 -0.25
CA LEU A 18 2.86 1.67 -1.35
C LEU A 18 2.71 0.24 -0.83
N GLY A 19 1.59 -0.05 -0.16
CA GLY A 19 1.36 -1.35 0.48
C GLY A 19 0.92 -2.46 -0.50
N THR A 20 1.06 -3.72 -0.08
CA THR A 20 0.61 -4.89 -0.85
C THR A 20 -0.91 -4.91 -1.04
N THR A 21 -1.66 -4.61 0.02
CA THR A 21 -3.13 -4.64 0.01
C THR A 21 -3.73 -3.24 -0.11
N ASN A 22 -3.21 -2.28 0.64
CA ASN A 22 -3.66 -0.89 0.64
C ASN A 22 -2.47 0.05 0.54
N SER A 23 -2.68 1.18 -0.11
CA SER A 23 -1.71 2.28 -0.19
C SER A 23 -2.26 3.53 0.47
N VAL A 24 -1.37 4.33 1.06
CA VAL A 24 -1.69 5.56 1.78
C VAL A 24 -0.79 6.68 1.30
N LEU A 25 -1.31 7.90 1.23
CA LEU A 25 -0.55 9.10 0.97
C LEU A 25 -0.73 10.08 2.12
N ALA A 26 0.36 10.65 2.60
CA ALA A 26 0.37 11.65 3.66
C ALA A 26 1.21 12.87 3.28
N THR A 27 0.87 13.99 3.89
CA THR A 27 1.66 15.23 3.87
C THR A 27 2.11 15.57 5.27
N ILE A 28 3.10 16.43 5.38
CA ILE A 28 3.53 17.01 6.65
C ILE A 28 3.15 18.49 6.69
N ASN A 29 2.75 18.95 7.86
CA ASN A 29 2.49 20.36 8.15
C ASN A 29 3.31 20.75 9.37
N GLU A 30 3.98 21.90 9.28
CA GLU A 30 4.65 22.51 10.43
C GLU A 30 3.66 23.45 11.14
N LYS A 31 3.49 23.24 12.44
CA LYS A 31 2.70 24.14 13.29
C LYS A 31 3.51 25.40 13.63
N PRO A 32 2.85 26.51 14.05
CA PRO A 32 3.55 27.74 14.45
C PRO A 32 4.57 27.58 15.60
N ASN A 33 4.44 26.52 16.39
CA ASN A 33 5.39 26.17 17.47
C ASN A 33 6.58 25.31 17.00
N GLY A 34 6.66 25.00 15.71
CA GLY A 34 7.70 24.16 15.11
C GLY A 34 7.42 22.65 15.14
N ASP A 35 6.30 22.21 15.71
CA ASP A 35 5.90 20.80 15.68
C ASP A 35 5.56 20.38 14.26
N ILE A 36 6.06 19.22 13.87
CA ILE A 36 5.74 18.57 12.60
C ILE A 36 4.59 17.58 12.82
N VAL A 37 3.52 17.75 12.06
CA VAL A 37 2.34 16.86 12.12
C VAL A 37 2.08 16.25 10.77
N SER A 38 2.01 14.93 10.72
CA SER A 38 1.59 14.19 9.54
C SER A 38 0.07 14.28 9.35
N LYS A 39 -0.36 14.34 8.10
CA LYS A 39 -1.77 14.31 7.74
C LYS A 39 -1.98 13.35 6.58
N VAL A 40 -2.73 12.29 6.84
CA VAL A 40 -3.16 11.37 5.78
C VAL A 40 -4.19 12.05 4.89
N VAL A 41 -4.05 11.87 3.59
CA VAL A 41 -4.90 12.48 2.56
C VAL A 41 -6.02 11.53 2.20
N ASP A 42 -7.26 12.02 2.26
CA ASP A 42 -8.42 11.27 1.79
C ASP A 42 -8.41 11.17 0.26
N ILE A 43 -8.23 9.97 -0.24
CA ILE A 43 -8.17 9.65 -1.67
C ILE A 43 -9.57 9.32 -2.21
N SER A 44 -9.93 9.96 -3.31
CA SER A 44 -11.17 9.64 -4.04
C SER A 44 -11.01 8.32 -4.77
N ARG A 45 -12.00 7.45 -4.60
CA ARG A 45 -12.02 6.12 -5.20
C ARG A 45 -13.40 5.80 -5.73
N ALA A 46 -13.45 5.12 -6.87
CA ALA A 46 -14.68 4.60 -7.43
C ALA A 46 -15.14 3.39 -6.61
N VAL A 47 -16.41 3.36 -6.27
CA VAL A 47 -17.09 2.23 -5.65
C VAL A 47 -18.39 1.96 -6.40
N ASP A 48 -18.77 0.70 -6.44
CA ASP A 48 -20.07 0.31 -6.98
C ASP A 48 -21.12 0.43 -5.87
N MET A 49 -22.13 1.26 -6.09
CA MET A 49 -23.27 1.36 -5.19
C MET A 49 -24.48 0.71 -5.84
N TYR A 50 -24.88 -0.42 -5.27
CA TYR A 50 -26.09 -1.10 -5.67
C TYR A 50 -27.31 -0.36 -5.07
N ASN A 51 -28.19 0.13 -5.92
CA ASN A 51 -29.46 0.67 -5.47
C ASN A 51 -30.44 -0.49 -5.31
N ALA A 52 -30.72 -0.87 -4.06
CA ALA A 52 -31.63 -1.96 -3.73
C ALA A 52 -33.06 -1.75 -4.22
N VAL A 53 -33.46 -0.52 -4.52
CA VAL A 53 -34.82 -0.17 -4.99
C VAL A 53 -34.92 -0.23 -6.51
N SER A 54 -33.95 0.29 -7.25
CA SER A 54 -33.96 0.29 -8.73
C SER A 54 -33.28 -0.93 -9.35
N GLY A 55 -32.53 -1.72 -8.57
CA GLY A 55 -31.74 -2.83 -9.10
C GLY A 55 -30.56 -2.41 -9.97
N GLU A 56 -30.23 -1.10 -10.01
CA GLU A 56 -29.16 -0.56 -10.82
C GLU A 56 -27.87 -0.39 -10.01
N ALA A 57 -26.76 -0.86 -10.58
CA ALA A 57 -25.43 -0.55 -10.08
C ALA A 57 -24.96 0.78 -10.65
N LYS A 58 -24.66 1.74 -9.78
CA LYS A 58 -24.11 3.04 -10.17
C LYS A 58 -22.70 3.21 -9.59
N LEU A 59 -21.74 3.46 -10.47
CA LEU A 59 -20.40 3.85 -10.05
C LEU A 59 -20.45 5.22 -9.37
N THR A 60 -20.12 5.26 -8.10
CA THR A 60 -20.04 6.49 -7.31
C THR A 60 -18.60 6.67 -6.79
N THR A 61 -18.33 7.80 -6.19
CA THR A 61 -17.02 8.13 -5.64
C THR A 61 -17.14 8.38 -4.14
N THR A 62 -16.32 7.67 -3.37
CA THR A 62 -16.15 7.91 -1.95
C THR A 62 -14.71 8.37 -1.65
N LYS A 63 -14.51 8.97 -0.48
CA LYS A 63 -13.18 9.38 -0.01
C LYS A 63 -12.83 8.61 1.25
N LYS A 64 -11.62 8.05 1.29
CA LYS A 64 -11.06 7.39 2.47
C LYS A 64 -9.54 7.59 2.51
N PRO A 65 -8.91 7.44 3.69
CA PRO A 65 -7.46 7.59 3.83
C PRO A 65 -6.67 6.48 3.15
N THR A 66 -7.28 5.32 2.90
CA THR A 66 -6.64 4.16 2.28
C THR A 66 -7.17 3.94 0.88
N LEU A 67 -6.31 3.52 -0.05
CA LEU A 67 -6.63 3.10 -1.41
C LEU A 67 -6.26 1.63 -1.58
N SER A 68 -7.19 0.77 -2.02
CA SER A 68 -6.86 -0.61 -2.35
C SER A 68 -5.81 -0.66 -3.46
N SER A 69 -4.70 -1.39 -3.22
CA SER A 69 -3.57 -1.54 -4.16
C SER A 69 -3.91 -2.52 -5.29
N CYS A 70 -5.03 -2.28 -5.95
CA CYS A 70 -5.56 -3.09 -7.04
C CYS A 70 -5.72 -2.25 -8.31
N VAL A 71 -5.41 -2.86 -9.47
CA VAL A 71 -5.57 -2.23 -10.79
C VAL A 71 -6.40 -3.16 -11.66
N TYR A 72 -7.56 -2.68 -12.12
CA TYR A 72 -8.44 -3.37 -13.07
C TYR A 72 -8.25 -2.80 -14.46
N TYR A 73 -7.95 -3.66 -15.42
CA TYR A 73 -7.77 -3.32 -16.84
C TYR A 73 -9.07 -3.58 -17.58
N ARG A 74 -9.74 -2.50 -17.96
CA ARG A 74 -11.06 -2.53 -18.62
C ARG A 74 -10.92 -2.90 -20.09
N GLN A 75 -11.19 -4.14 -20.42
CA GLN A 75 -11.08 -4.66 -21.79
C GLN A 75 -11.93 -3.86 -22.78
N GLU A 76 -13.14 -3.48 -22.37
CA GLU A 76 -14.06 -2.67 -23.17
C GLU A 76 -13.61 -1.23 -23.42
N ARG A 77 -12.54 -0.80 -22.75
CA ARG A 77 -11.88 0.51 -22.91
C ARG A 77 -10.40 0.39 -23.26
N ASN A 78 -10.09 -0.58 -24.12
CA ASN A 78 -8.71 -0.82 -24.55
C ASN A 78 -7.74 -0.98 -23.38
N TYR A 79 -8.15 -1.76 -22.36
CA TYR A 79 -7.38 -2.03 -21.13
C TYR A 79 -7.01 -0.79 -20.33
N ALA A 80 -7.76 0.31 -20.43
CA ALA A 80 -7.54 1.48 -19.61
C ALA A 80 -7.63 1.13 -18.11
N PRO A 81 -6.58 1.43 -17.30
CA PRO A 81 -6.53 1.05 -15.91
C PRO A 81 -7.54 1.81 -15.05
N LEU A 82 -8.09 1.14 -14.06
CA LEU A 82 -8.88 1.71 -12.98
C LEU A 82 -8.33 1.20 -11.65
N VAL A 83 -8.00 2.12 -10.73
CA VAL A 83 -7.29 1.80 -9.49
C VAL A 83 -8.23 1.88 -8.30
N GLY A 84 -8.00 1.04 -7.30
CA GLY A 84 -8.66 1.12 -6.00
C GLY A 84 -9.77 0.10 -5.77
N ASP A 85 -10.75 0.44 -4.96
CA ASP A 85 -11.76 -0.49 -4.45
C ASP A 85 -12.62 -1.14 -5.54
N PHE A 86 -13.00 -0.37 -6.55
CA PHE A 86 -13.74 -0.96 -7.68
C PHE A 86 -12.90 -2.03 -8.40
N ALA A 87 -11.59 -1.79 -8.57
CA ALA A 87 -10.68 -2.79 -9.14
C ALA A 87 -10.66 -4.06 -8.27
N LYS A 88 -10.57 -3.91 -6.95
CA LYS A 88 -10.62 -5.02 -6.00
C LYS A 88 -11.92 -5.82 -6.14
N MET A 89 -13.07 -5.17 -6.27
CA MET A 89 -14.38 -5.81 -6.46
C MET A 89 -14.50 -6.60 -7.77
N GLN A 90 -13.70 -6.28 -8.80
CA GLN A 90 -13.69 -7.04 -10.06
C GLN A 90 -12.85 -8.32 -9.96
N TYR A 91 -11.96 -8.44 -8.99
CA TYR A 91 -11.06 -9.60 -8.87
C TYR A 91 -11.77 -10.96 -8.82
N PRO A 92 -12.85 -11.15 -8.02
CA PRO A 92 -13.56 -12.44 -7.97
C PRO A 92 -14.23 -12.83 -9.29
N LEU A 93 -14.55 -11.84 -10.13
CA LEU A 93 -15.27 -12.03 -11.38
C LEU A 93 -14.34 -12.16 -12.59
N ARG A 94 -13.22 -11.41 -12.56
CA ARG A 94 -12.30 -11.25 -13.68
C ARG A 94 -10.84 -11.24 -13.20
N PRO A 95 -10.36 -12.30 -12.52
CA PRO A 95 -9.04 -12.31 -11.88
C PRO A 95 -7.90 -12.06 -12.86
N HIS A 96 -8.04 -12.47 -14.13
CA HIS A 96 -7.04 -12.25 -15.19
C HIS A 96 -6.95 -10.80 -15.71
N LEU A 97 -7.89 -9.93 -15.33
CA LEU A 97 -7.89 -8.51 -15.67
C LEU A 97 -7.58 -7.61 -14.48
N VAL A 98 -7.33 -8.18 -13.31
CA VAL A 98 -7.05 -7.43 -12.08
C VAL A 98 -5.69 -7.79 -11.50
N ALA A 99 -4.80 -6.79 -11.43
CA ALA A 99 -3.58 -6.91 -10.66
C ALA A 99 -3.90 -6.67 -9.18
N LYS A 100 -3.58 -7.64 -8.34
CA LYS A 100 -3.67 -7.59 -6.88
C LYS A 100 -2.31 -7.99 -6.29
N SER A 101 -1.97 -7.48 -5.10
CA SER A 101 -0.74 -7.84 -4.36
C SER A 101 0.55 -7.69 -5.18
N ILE A 102 0.57 -6.69 -6.08
CA ILE A 102 1.67 -6.53 -7.05
C ILE A 102 3.02 -6.21 -6.38
N LYS A 103 3.01 -5.62 -5.18
CA LYS A 103 4.23 -5.31 -4.42
C LYS A 103 5.05 -6.57 -4.12
N SER A 104 4.40 -7.71 -3.84
CA SER A 104 5.10 -8.98 -3.60
C SER A 104 5.78 -9.58 -4.85
N GLN A 105 5.47 -9.03 -6.01
CA GLN A 105 6.11 -9.42 -7.29
C GLN A 105 7.19 -8.42 -7.73
N MET A 106 7.46 -7.37 -6.95
CA MET A 106 8.41 -6.33 -7.30
C MET A 106 9.80 -6.93 -7.60
N GLY A 107 10.48 -6.39 -8.61
CA GLY A 107 11.76 -6.93 -9.09
C GLY A 107 11.66 -8.08 -10.08
N ARG A 108 10.48 -8.70 -10.27
CA ARG A 108 10.26 -9.70 -11.32
C ARG A 108 10.22 -9.05 -12.70
N PRO A 109 10.70 -9.74 -13.76
CA PRO A 109 10.70 -9.20 -15.11
C PRO A 109 9.29 -9.08 -15.71
N GLN A 110 8.32 -9.85 -15.19
CA GLN A 110 6.93 -9.84 -15.64
C GLN A 110 5.98 -10.10 -14.46
N ALA A 111 4.83 -9.41 -14.48
CA ALA A 111 3.75 -9.65 -13.54
C ALA A 111 3.01 -10.94 -13.90
N GLU A 112 2.65 -11.72 -12.88
CA GLU A 112 1.97 -13.00 -13.05
C GLU A 112 0.45 -12.85 -12.93
N GLY A 113 -0.28 -13.78 -13.55
CA GLY A 113 -1.73 -13.93 -13.39
C GLY A 113 -2.58 -13.01 -14.27
N LEU A 114 -1.98 -12.15 -15.08
CA LEU A 114 -2.68 -11.20 -15.94
C LEU A 114 -2.83 -11.70 -17.38
N ALA A 115 -3.85 -11.18 -18.08
CA ALA A 115 -4.07 -11.49 -19.48
C ALA A 115 -2.94 -10.93 -20.37
N PRO A 116 -2.54 -11.65 -21.46
CA PRO A 116 -1.41 -11.25 -22.30
C PRO A 116 -1.58 -9.90 -22.99
N ASP A 117 -2.82 -9.47 -23.22
CA ASP A 117 -3.13 -8.23 -23.94
C ASP A 117 -3.07 -6.96 -23.06
N ILE A 118 -2.92 -7.13 -21.74
CA ILE A 118 -2.76 -5.99 -20.82
C ILE A 118 -1.47 -5.26 -21.17
N PRO A 119 -1.48 -3.90 -21.30
CA PRO A 119 -0.31 -3.14 -21.70
C PRO A 119 0.80 -3.14 -20.65
N ASP A 120 0.44 -3.01 -19.36
CA ASP A 120 1.40 -3.02 -18.26
C ASP A 120 1.86 -4.46 -18.00
N LYS A 121 3.13 -4.76 -18.26
CA LYS A 121 3.69 -6.12 -18.19
C LYS A 121 4.46 -6.39 -16.91
N THR A 122 5.04 -5.36 -16.33
CA THR A 122 5.92 -5.47 -15.16
C THR A 122 5.24 -5.01 -13.89
N PRO A 123 5.64 -5.53 -12.72
CA PRO A 123 5.16 -5.02 -11.43
C PRO A 123 5.39 -3.51 -11.25
N ALA A 124 6.47 -2.97 -11.82
CA ALA A 124 6.77 -1.55 -11.78
C ALA A 124 5.75 -0.70 -12.55
N GLU A 125 5.39 -1.11 -13.79
CA GLU A 125 4.38 -0.42 -14.61
C GLU A 125 3.01 -0.41 -13.92
N ILE A 126 2.61 -1.54 -13.34
CA ILE A 126 1.35 -1.68 -12.62
C ILE A 126 1.35 -0.82 -11.36
N SER A 127 2.45 -0.83 -10.58
CA SER A 127 2.61 0.01 -9.40
C SER A 127 2.59 1.50 -9.74
N ALA A 128 3.12 1.88 -10.90
CA ALA A 128 3.03 3.25 -11.40
C ALA A 128 1.59 3.72 -11.59
N GLN A 129 0.63 2.84 -11.93
CA GLN A 129 -0.79 3.23 -12.02
C GLN A 129 -1.37 3.59 -10.66
N ILE A 130 -0.96 2.86 -9.59
CA ILE A 130 -1.38 3.16 -8.21
C ILE A 130 -0.80 4.52 -7.79
N LEU A 131 0.50 4.73 -8.00
CA LEU A 131 1.18 5.98 -7.67
C LEU A 131 0.58 7.18 -8.43
N LYS A 132 0.33 7.04 -9.75
CA LYS A 132 -0.34 8.07 -10.57
C LYS A 132 -1.71 8.45 -9.99
N HIS A 133 -2.49 7.46 -9.55
CA HIS A 133 -3.80 7.72 -8.97
C HIS A 133 -3.67 8.51 -7.66
N LEU A 134 -2.79 8.08 -6.74
CA LEU A 134 -2.54 8.76 -5.47
C LEU A 134 -2.11 10.22 -5.68
N LEU A 135 -1.10 10.44 -6.53
CA LEU A 135 -0.58 11.79 -6.83
C LEU A 135 -1.64 12.67 -7.47
N LYS A 136 -2.41 12.13 -8.42
CA LYS A 136 -3.50 12.87 -9.08
C LYS A 136 -4.56 13.33 -8.09
N GLU A 137 -4.98 12.46 -7.17
CA GLU A 137 -5.98 12.81 -6.17
C GLU A 137 -5.43 13.81 -5.15
N ALA A 138 -4.20 13.62 -4.68
CA ALA A 138 -3.53 14.59 -3.80
C ALA A 138 -3.34 15.95 -4.48
N SER A 139 -2.93 15.97 -5.75
CA SER A 139 -2.81 17.22 -6.55
C SER A 139 -4.12 17.98 -6.65
N LYS A 140 -5.26 17.28 -6.73
CA LYS A 140 -6.59 17.91 -6.70
C LYS A 140 -6.89 18.54 -5.32
N VAL A 141 -6.53 17.86 -4.23
CA VAL A 141 -6.76 18.33 -2.86
C VAL A 141 -5.94 19.60 -2.59
N TYR A 142 -4.66 19.59 -2.98
CA TYR A 142 -3.72 20.68 -2.70
C TYR A 142 -3.65 21.71 -3.83
N ARG A 143 -4.33 21.49 -4.96
CA ARG A 143 -4.35 22.39 -6.13
C ARG A 143 -2.95 22.72 -6.67
N CYS A 144 -2.02 21.77 -6.56
CA CYS A 144 -0.66 21.89 -7.08
C CYS A 144 -0.24 20.60 -7.77
N ASN A 145 0.79 20.67 -8.62
CA ASN A 145 1.35 19.48 -9.24
C ASN A 145 2.38 18.86 -8.29
N ILE A 146 2.11 17.66 -7.78
CA ILE A 146 2.99 16.97 -6.85
C ILE A 146 3.92 16.06 -7.64
N THR A 147 5.21 16.39 -7.62
CA THR A 147 6.29 15.63 -8.28
C THR A 147 7.36 15.15 -7.30
N ASP A 148 7.26 15.55 -6.04
CA ASP A 148 8.22 15.24 -4.99
C ASP A 148 7.56 14.31 -3.98
N ALA A 149 8.11 13.11 -3.84
CA ALA A 149 7.60 12.08 -2.93
C ALA A 149 8.70 11.21 -2.35
N VAL A 150 8.42 10.68 -1.15
CA VAL A 150 9.18 9.58 -0.54
C VAL A 150 8.24 8.37 -0.46
N ILE A 151 8.69 7.22 -0.98
CA ILE A 151 7.92 5.97 -1.01
C ILE A 151 8.55 5.00 -0.02
N THR A 152 7.73 4.37 0.81
CA THR A 152 8.23 3.34 1.74
C THR A 152 8.40 1.99 1.04
N VAL A 153 9.46 1.27 1.44
CA VAL A 153 9.78 -0.08 0.97
C VAL A 153 10.13 -0.97 2.17
N PRO A 154 9.84 -2.28 2.11
CA PRO A 154 10.29 -3.23 3.12
C PRO A 154 11.81 -3.16 3.35
N ALA A 155 12.25 -3.38 4.59
CA ALA A 155 13.68 -3.32 4.93
C ALA A 155 14.52 -4.35 4.17
N ASN A 156 13.92 -5.47 3.83
CA ASN A 156 14.55 -6.60 3.16
C ASN A 156 14.40 -6.60 1.62
N PHE A 157 13.91 -5.50 1.03
CA PHE A 157 13.91 -5.36 -0.43
C PHE A 157 15.34 -5.36 -0.95
N ASP A 158 15.61 -6.20 -1.94
CA ASP A 158 16.89 -6.21 -2.64
C ASP A 158 17.02 -5.03 -3.62
N SER A 159 18.19 -4.93 -4.24
CA SER A 159 18.50 -3.84 -5.18
C SER A 159 17.58 -3.85 -6.43
N ALA A 160 17.13 -5.04 -6.88
CA ALA A 160 16.24 -5.15 -8.02
C ALA A 160 14.82 -4.67 -7.66
N MET A 161 14.32 -5.02 -6.48
CA MET A 161 13.04 -4.56 -5.94
C MET A 161 13.04 -3.04 -5.71
N CYS A 162 14.10 -2.50 -5.11
CA CYS A 162 14.28 -1.07 -4.91
C CYS A 162 14.34 -0.31 -6.25
N LYS A 163 15.08 -0.85 -7.22
CA LYS A 163 15.14 -0.28 -8.57
C LYS A 163 13.77 -0.27 -9.23
N ALA A 164 13.03 -1.37 -9.21
CA ALA A 164 11.69 -1.46 -9.78
C ALA A 164 10.72 -0.47 -9.11
N THR A 165 10.87 -0.20 -7.81
CA THR A 165 10.06 0.82 -7.11
C THR A 165 10.44 2.24 -7.56
N LYS A 166 11.73 2.53 -7.78
CA LYS A 166 12.17 3.81 -8.37
C LYS A 166 11.65 3.98 -9.79
N ASP A 167 11.73 2.92 -10.61
CA ASP A 167 11.21 2.93 -11.98
C ASP A 167 9.69 3.22 -11.99
N ALA A 168 8.92 2.62 -11.08
CA ALA A 168 7.51 2.91 -10.90
C ALA A 168 7.25 4.38 -10.49
N ALA A 169 8.07 4.92 -9.60
CA ALA A 169 8.00 6.32 -9.18
C ALA A 169 8.25 7.28 -10.36
N GLU A 170 9.29 7.04 -11.16
CA GLU A 170 9.61 7.83 -12.34
C GLU A 170 8.48 7.77 -13.37
N MET A 171 7.94 6.58 -13.66
CA MET A 171 6.79 6.40 -14.55
C MET A 171 5.52 7.10 -14.02
N ALA A 172 5.41 7.28 -12.73
CA ALA A 172 4.31 8.03 -12.11
C ALA A 172 4.50 9.55 -12.15
N GLY A 173 5.65 10.05 -12.56
CA GLY A 173 5.98 11.47 -12.65
C GLY A 173 6.68 12.02 -11.40
N ILE A 174 7.15 11.15 -10.50
CA ILE A 174 7.97 11.55 -9.34
C ILE A 174 9.40 11.81 -9.83
N LYS A 175 9.99 12.90 -9.38
CA LYS A 175 11.39 13.25 -9.67
C LYS A 175 12.33 12.33 -8.89
N VAL A 176 12.98 11.41 -9.57
CA VAL A 176 13.97 10.48 -8.99
C VAL A 176 15.40 10.98 -9.11
N LYS A 177 15.62 12.07 -9.86
CA LYS A 177 16.92 12.73 -10.04
C LYS A 177 16.83 14.22 -9.78
N ASN A 178 17.93 14.80 -9.33
CA ASN A 178 18.11 16.24 -9.22
C ASN A 178 18.44 16.86 -10.59
N GLY A 179 18.43 18.18 -10.67
CA GLY A 179 18.77 18.90 -11.91
C GLY A 179 20.22 18.71 -12.37
N ASP A 180 21.12 18.30 -11.49
CA ASP A 180 22.53 17.95 -11.78
C ASP A 180 22.70 16.48 -12.19
N GLY A 181 21.61 15.69 -12.28
CA GLY A 181 21.63 14.27 -12.62
C GLY A 181 21.92 13.33 -11.44
N SER A 182 22.22 13.84 -10.26
CA SER A 182 22.37 13.00 -9.06
C SER A 182 21.05 12.37 -8.63
N GLU A 183 21.12 11.19 -7.99
CA GLU A 183 19.91 10.51 -7.51
C GLU A 183 19.30 11.22 -6.30
N ARG A 184 17.97 11.28 -6.27
CA ARG A 184 17.19 11.74 -5.12
C ARG A 184 16.87 10.57 -4.19
N PRO A 185 16.87 10.79 -2.85
CA PRO A 185 16.50 9.77 -1.87
C PRO A 185 14.97 9.62 -1.83
N VAL A 186 14.38 8.99 -2.86
CA VAL A 186 12.92 8.80 -2.98
C VAL A 186 12.40 7.55 -2.27
N LEU A 187 13.27 6.71 -1.74
CA LEU A 187 12.89 5.51 -1.01
C LEU A 187 13.29 5.63 0.47
N LEU A 188 12.40 5.14 1.34
CA LEU A 188 12.62 5.02 2.78
C LEU A 188 12.21 3.62 3.23
N SER A 189 13.01 2.98 4.09
CA SER A 189 12.64 1.71 4.70
C SER A 189 11.41 1.88 5.61
N GLU A 190 10.40 1.00 5.49
CA GLU A 190 9.17 1.01 6.29
C GLU A 190 9.44 1.08 7.79
N PRO A 191 10.32 0.22 8.37
CA PRO A 191 10.61 0.32 9.80
C PRO A 191 11.30 1.63 10.18
N ASN A 192 12.11 2.24 9.30
CA ASN A 192 12.67 3.56 9.58
C ASN A 192 11.59 4.65 9.61
N ALA A 193 10.58 4.55 8.72
CA ALA A 193 9.44 5.48 8.74
C ALA A 193 8.68 5.38 10.07
N VAL A 194 8.42 4.16 10.55
CA VAL A 194 7.78 3.91 11.87
C VAL A 194 8.61 4.50 13.00
N ILE A 195 9.92 4.29 13.01
CA ILE A 195 10.80 4.83 14.06
C ILE A 195 10.84 6.36 14.03
N TYR A 196 10.88 6.98 12.84
CA TYR A 196 10.87 8.44 12.71
C TYR A 196 9.55 9.04 13.19
N ASP A 197 8.43 8.41 12.88
CA ASP A 197 7.13 8.84 13.38
C ASP A 197 7.03 8.68 14.91
N LEU A 198 7.49 7.57 15.47
CA LEU A 198 7.57 7.34 16.91
C LEU A 198 8.40 8.43 17.61
N ILE A 199 9.57 8.79 17.08
CA ILE A 199 10.41 9.85 17.61
C ILE A 199 9.68 11.20 17.54
N ASN A 200 8.99 11.48 16.44
CA ASN A 200 8.23 12.71 16.26
C ASN A 200 7.06 12.81 17.25
N GLN A 201 6.31 11.72 17.47
CA GLN A 201 5.22 11.67 18.46
C GLN A 201 5.71 11.91 19.89
N ILE A 202 6.90 11.38 20.25
CA ILE A 202 7.52 11.66 21.56
C ILE A 202 7.94 13.13 21.65
N HIS A 203 8.54 13.66 20.57
CA HIS A 203 8.95 15.08 20.53
C HIS A 203 7.75 16.02 20.70
N ASN A 204 6.64 15.71 20.06
CA ASN A 204 5.39 16.47 20.16
C ASN A 204 4.63 16.25 21.50
N GLY A 205 5.12 15.36 22.38
CA GLY A 205 4.49 15.04 23.67
C GLY A 205 3.25 14.16 23.55
N GLU A 206 3.00 13.55 22.39
CA GLU A 206 1.88 12.62 22.15
C GLU A 206 2.13 11.27 22.84
N ILE A 207 3.40 10.86 22.91
CA ILE A 207 3.86 9.68 23.68
C ILE A 207 4.69 10.19 24.85
N PRO A 208 4.26 9.94 26.11
CA PRO A 208 4.98 10.41 27.28
C PRO A 208 6.27 9.62 27.53
N ASP A 209 7.31 10.29 28.07
CA ASP A 209 8.62 9.72 28.41
C ASP A 209 8.55 8.43 29.25
N ARG A 210 7.50 8.26 30.07
CA ARG A 210 7.27 7.03 30.88
C ARG A 210 7.09 5.77 30.03
N ILE A 211 6.65 5.93 28.74
CA ILE A 211 6.48 4.82 27.80
C ILE A 211 7.79 4.54 27.09
N LEU A 212 8.44 5.59 26.57
CA LEU A 212 9.73 5.48 25.90
C LEU A 212 10.58 6.73 26.16
N ASP A 213 11.62 6.56 27.00
CA ASP A 213 12.57 7.63 27.31
C ASP A 213 13.76 7.59 26.36
N LEU A 214 13.81 8.52 25.42
CA LEU A 214 14.89 8.65 24.42
C LEU A 214 16.15 9.38 24.95
N ARG A 215 16.18 9.77 26.24
CA ARG A 215 17.40 10.28 26.88
C ARG A 215 18.44 9.18 27.07
N GLU A 216 17.99 7.94 27.14
CA GLU A 216 18.81 6.76 27.23
C GLU A 216 18.81 5.99 25.91
N LYS A 217 19.84 5.16 25.73
CA LYS A 217 19.92 4.20 24.63
C LYS A 217 18.77 3.20 24.72
N LYS A 218 17.98 3.06 23.65
CA LYS A 218 16.86 2.11 23.57
C LYS A 218 17.02 1.17 22.38
N ARG A 219 16.50 -0.04 22.52
CA ARG A 219 16.29 -0.98 21.42
C ARG A 219 14.80 -1.14 21.18
N VAL A 220 14.42 -0.95 19.94
CA VAL A 220 13.01 -1.01 19.50
C VAL A 220 12.91 -2.11 18.45
N LEU A 221 11.96 -3.03 18.67
CA LEU A 221 11.56 -4.04 17.69
C LEU A 221 10.37 -3.49 16.90
N VAL A 222 10.51 -3.45 15.58
CA VAL A 222 9.39 -3.22 14.66
C VAL A 222 8.95 -4.57 14.13
N PHE A 223 7.67 -4.88 14.32
CA PHE A 223 7.02 -6.08 13.82
C PHE A 223 5.91 -5.65 12.88
N ASP A 224 6.15 -5.79 11.58
CA ASP A 224 5.23 -5.40 10.52
C ASP A 224 4.69 -6.64 9.81
N LEU A 225 3.42 -6.98 10.06
CA LEU A 225 2.68 -8.03 9.38
C LEU A 225 1.74 -7.39 8.38
N GLY A 226 2.22 -7.23 7.16
CA GLY A 226 1.48 -6.64 6.06
C GLY A 226 0.51 -7.62 5.37
N GLY A 227 0.02 -7.21 4.19
CA GLY A 227 -0.87 -8.05 3.36
C GLY A 227 -0.14 -9.24 2.72
N GLY A 228 1.13 -9.11 2.38
CA GLY A 228 1.90 -10.15 1.68
C GLY A 228 3.28 -10.44 2.27
N THR A 229 3.75 -9.66 3.24
CA THR A 229 5.08 -9.82 3.85
C THR A 229 5.02 -9.65 5.35
N LEU A 230 5.95 -10.33 6.02
CA LEU A 230 6.29 -10.14 7.42
C LEU A 230 7.70 -9.57 7.51
N ASP A 231 7.80 -8.35 8.02
CA ASP A 231 9.05 -7.66 8.27
C ASP A 231 9.27 -7.48 9.78
N ILE A 232 10.40 -7.99 10.26
CA ILE A 232 10.82 -7.87 11.66
C ILE A 232 12.19 -7.23 11.68
N THR A 233 12.31 -6.05 12.28
CA THR A 233 13.57 -5.33 12.39
C THR A 233 13.82 -4.88 13.82
N MET A 234 15.08 -4.83 14.20
CA MET A 234 15.52 -4.31 15.49
C MET A 234 16.37 -3.08 15.29
N HIS A 235 16.03 -2.01 15.93
CA HIS A 235 16.71 -0.73 15.85
C HIS A 235 17.29 -0.33 17.20
N GLU A 236 18.43 0.33 17.18
CA GLU A 236 19.02 0.99 18.32
C GLU A 236 18.88 2.51 18.16
N ILE A 237 18.21 3.15 19.11
CA ILE A 237 18.05 4.60 19.16
C ILE A 237 18.91 5.11 20.28
N ARG A 238 19.78 6.07 19.99
CA ARG A 238 20.68 6.71 20.98
C ARG A 238 20.97 8.15 20.60
N ARG A 239 21.35 8.95 21.57
CA ARG A 239 21.85 10.29 21.27
C ARG A 239 23.18 10.19 20.51
N ARG A 240 23.39 11.08 19.54
CA ARG A 240 24.63 11.13 18.77
C ARG A 240 25.82 11.50 19.65
N GLN A 241 25.60 12.35 20.65
CA GLN A 241 26.54 12.75 21.70
C GLN A 241 25.74 12.96 22.99
N GLU A 242 26.36 12.81 24.16
CA GLU A 242 25.68 12.87 25.46
C GLU A 242 24.80 14.12 25.68
N ASN A 243 25.21 15.27 25.15
CA ASN A 243 24.48 16.55 25.26
C ASN A 243 23.77 16.98 23.98
N SER A 244 23.61 16.08 23.00
CA SER A 244 22.99 16.38 21.71
C SER A 244 21.49 16.06 21.74
N SER A 245 20.68 16.95 21.17
CA SER A 245 19.27 16.66 20.83
C SER A 245 19.15 15.72 19.62
N VAL A 246 20.24 15.54 18.86
CA VAL A 246 20.26 14.71 17.65
C VAL A 246 20.28 13.22 18.03
N LEU A 247 19.27 12.51 17.60
CA LEU A 247 19.18 11.06 17.75
C LEU A 247 19.87 10.37 16.55
N LYS A 248 20.48 9.24 16.82
CA LYS A 248 20.98 8.30 15.82
C LYS A 248 20.14 7.04 15.90
N VAL A 249 19.65 6.61 14.76
CA VAL A 249 18.90 5.36 14.59
C VAL A 249 19.78 4.43 13.77
N ASP A 250 20.14 3.30 14.34
CA ASP A 250 20.91 2.25 13.68
C ASP A 250 20.03 0.99 13.60
N GLU A 251 19.81 0.46 12.41
CA GLU A 251 19.24 -0.87 12.24
C GLU A 251 20.31 -1.89 12.63
N ILE A 252 20.04 -2.75 13.61
CA ILE A 252 20.98 -3.74 14.15
C ILE A 252 20.65 -5.17 13.76
N ALA A 253 19.43 -5.44 13.35
CA ALA A 253 18.99 -6.73 12.84
C ALA A 253 17.75 -6.59 11.98
N THR A 254 17.64 -7.42 10.95
CA THR A 254 16.45 -7.59 10.13
C THR A 254 16.24 -9.08 9.83
N ASN A 255 14.98 -9.52 9.73
CA ASN A 255 14.69 -10.87 9.27
C ASN A 255 14.98 -11.00 7.77
N ARG A 256 15.05 -12.24 7.30
CA ARG A 256 15.06 -12.50 5.86
C ARG A 256 13.69 -12.16 5.28
N TYR A 257 13.68 -11.80 3.99
CA TYR A 257 12.43 -11.57 3.27
C TYR A 257 11.48 -12.77 3.44
N THR A 258 10.33 -12.53 4.05
CA THR A 258 9.35 -13.59 4.37
C THR A 258 8.04 -13.24 3.69
N LEU A 259 7.67 -14.07 2.72
CA LEU A 259 6.35 -14.03 2.10
C LEU A 259 5.37 -14.70 3.07
N LEU A 260 4.87 -13.94 4.02
CA LEU A 260 3.83 -14.32 4.97
C LEU A 260 3.04 -13.06 5.31
N GLY A 261 1.77 -13.06 5.01
CA GLY A 261 0.93 -11.89 5.27
C GLY A 261 -0.55 -12.21 5.27
N GLY A 262 -1.36 -11.17 5.25
CA GLY A 262 -2.82 -11.28 5.24
C GLY A 262 -3.37 -12.13 4.09
N ASP A 263 -2.71 -12.08 2.92
CA ASP A 263 -3.11 -12.87 1.75
C ASP A 263 -2.96 -14.38 1.98
N ASP A 264 -1.97 -14.83 2.78
CA ASP A 264 -1.79 -16.26 3.12
C ASP A 264 -2.90 -16.75 4.04
N PHE A 265 -3.31 -15.93 5.01
CA PHE A 265 -4.44 -16.25 5.87
C PHE A 265 -5.74 -16.35 5.06
N ASP A 266 -5.97 -15.43 4.11
CA ASP A 266 -7.12 -15.46 3.21
C ASP A 266 -7.12 -16.72 2.34
N GLU A 267 -5.94 -17.15 1.86
CA GLU A 267 -5.77 -18.37 1.08
C GLU A 267 -6.11 -19.63 1.89
N GLU A 268 -5.60 -19.72 3.14
CA GLU A 268 -5.89 -20.88 4.00
C GLU A 268 -7.37 -20.96 4.37
N LEU A 269 -8.01 -19.82 4.66
CA LEU A 269 -9.46 -19.76 4.86
C LEU A 269 -10.23 -20.20 3.60
N ALA A 270 -9.82 -19.73 2.42
CA ALA A 270 -10.44 -20.10 1.16
C ALA A 270 -10.32 -21.61 0.89
N LYS A 271 -9.14 -22.21 1.14
CA LYS A 271 -8.93 -23.67 1.03
C LYS A 271 -9.83 -24.44 1.99
N ALA A 272 -9.94 -24.02 3.23
CA ALA A 272 -10.81 -24.64 4.23
C ALA A 272 -12.29 -24.59 3.82
N MET A 273 -12.75 -23.42 3.33
CA MET A 273 -14.11 -23.26 2.83
C MET A 273 -14.37 -24.13 1.60
N TYR A 274 -13.43 -24.16 0.65
CA TYR A 274 -13.55 -25.00 -0.56
C TYR A 274 -13.61 -26.50 -0.23
N ALA A 275 -12.74 -26.96 0.66
CA ALA A 275 -12.73 -28.35 1.11
C ALA A 275 -14.08 -28.73 1.77
N ARG A 276 -14.62 -27.86 2.62
CA ARG A 276 -15.94 -28.07 3.24
C ARG A 276 -17.06 -28.08 2.19
N TYR A 277 -16.97 -27.21 1.20
CA TYR A 277 -17.95 -27.14 0.10
C TYR A 277 -17.90 -28.42 -0.74
N LEU A 278 -16.73 -28.92 -1.12
CA LEU A 278 -16.60 -30.20 -1.82
C LEU A 278 -17.17 -31.37 -1.00
N LYS A 279 -16.93 -31.40 0.30
CA LYS A 279 -17.46 -32.43 1.19
C LYS A 279 -18.99 -32.43 1.25
N SER A 280 -19.62 -31.25 1.21
CA SER A 280 -21.10 -31.18 1.21
C SER A 280 -21.75 -31.75 -0.06
N TYR A 281 -20.97 -31.94 -1.14
CA TYR A 281 -21.42 -32.56 -2.40
C TYR A 281 -20.82 -33.94 -2.64
N GLU A 282 -20.23 -34.60 -1.61
CA GLU A 282 -19.55 -35.90 -1.75
C GLU A 282 -20.44 -36.99 -2.37
N GLY A 283 -21.77 -36.95 -2.14
CA GLY A 283 -22.75 -37.82 -2.75
C GLY A 283 -23.16 -37.51 -4.20
N HIS A 284 -22.60 -36.44 -4.81
CA HIS A 284 -22.98 -35.96 -6.13
C HIS A 284 -21.77 -35.79 -7.06
N PRO A 285 -21.29 -36.89 -7.70
CA PRO A 285 -20.05 -36.90 -8.49
C PRO A 285 -19.98 -35.83 -9.60
N GLU A 286 -21.10 -35.59 -10.29
CA GLU A 286 -21.17 -34.60 -11.36
C GLU A 286 -20.97 -33.17 -10.81
N ALA A 287 -21.57 -32.87 -9.66
CA ALA A 287 -21.41 -31.58 -9.00
C ALA A 287 -19.95 -31.35 -8.55
N VAL A 288 -19.33 -32.40 -7.95
CA VAL A 288 -17.91 -32.36 -7.56
C VAL A 288 -17.00 -32.14 -8.77
N ALA A 289 -17.27 -32.82 -9.90
CA ALA A 289 -16.51 -32.64 -11.13
C ALA A 289 -16.61 -31.21 -11.67
N LYS A 290 -17.81 -30.61 -11.64
CA LYS A 290 -18.02 -29.21 -12.03
C LYS A 290 -17.27 -28.24 -11.12
N LEU A 291 -17.36 -28.42 -9.80
CA LEU A 291 -16.65 -27.59 -8.82
C LEU A 291 -15.13 -27.63 -9.02
N ARG A 292 -14.56 -28.81 -9.28
CA ARG A 292 -13.14 -28.95 -9.57
C ARG A 292 -12.74 -28.27 -10.89
N LYS A 293 -13.59 -28.31 -11.90
CA LYS A 293 -13.33 -27.60 -13.17
C LYS A 293 -13.30 -26.09 -13.00
N GLU A 294 -14.11 -25.56 -12.08
CA GLU A 294 -14.24 -24.12 -11.79
C GLU A 294 -13.38 -23.68 -10.58
N GLU A 295 -12.52 -24.54 -10.05
CA GLU A 295 -11.76 -24.31 -8.80
C GLU A 295 -11.08 -22.96 -8.74
N LYS A 296 -10.36 -22.55 -9.79
CA LYS A 296 -9.65 -21.25 -9.82
C LYS A 296 -10.58 -20.06 -9.61
N THR A 297 -11.75 -20.09 -10.25
CA THR A 297 -12.75 -19.02 -10.12
C THR A 297 -13.38 -19.05 -8.73
N ILE A 298 -13.73 -20.23 -8.22
CA ILE A 298 -14.30 -20.39 -6.89
C ILE A 298 -13.28 -19.95 -5.83
N MET A 299 -12.03 -20.36 -5.93
CA MET A 299 -10.98 -19.96 -5.00
C MET A 299 -10.76 -18.45 -4.98
N SER A 300 -10.80 -17.76 -6.14
CA SER A 300 -10.68 -16.30 -6.16
C SER A 300 -11.85 -15.60 -5.45
N GLN A 301 -13.06 -16.15 -5.52
CA GLN A 301 -14.22 -15.67 -4.77
C GLN A 301 -14.09 -15.95 -3.27
N LEU A 302 -13.69 -17.17 -2.91
CA LEU A 302 -13.52 -17.59 -1.51
C LEU A 302 -12.44 -16.80 -0.78
N ARG A 303 -11.37 -16.37 -1.46
CA ARG A 303 -10.35 -15.48 -0.87
C ARG A 303 -10.93 -14.13 -0.43
N VAL A 304 -11.86 -13.57 -1.20
CA VAL A 304 -12.54 -12.32 -0.81
C VAL A 304 -13.42 -12.53 0.42
N TYR A 305 -14.12 -13.66 0.49
CA TYR A 305 -14.87 -14.02 1.70
C TYR A 305 -13.94 -14.30 2.88
N GLY A 306 -12.79 -14.94 2.66
CA GLY A 306 -11.74 -15.15 3.67
C GLY A 306 -11.25 -13.83 4.26
N GLU A 307 -10.96 -12.85 3.41
CA GLU A 307 -10.57 -11.50 3.85
C GLU A 307 -11.68 -10.85 4.68
N THR A 308 -12.93 -10.93 4.23
CA THR A 308 -14.07 -10.36 4.97
C THR A 308 -14.23 -11.01 6.34
N LEU A 309 -14.21 -12.34 6.40
CA LEU A 309 -14.29 -13.08 7.66
C LEU A 309 -13.15 -12.70 8.62
N LYS A 310 -11.92 -12.63 8.11
CA LYS A 310 -10.75 -12.23 8.91
C LYS A 310 -10.97 -10.84 9.54
N LEU A 311 -11.48 -9.88 8.79
CA LEU A 311 -11.74 -8.53 9.28
C LEU A 311 -12.87 -8.50 10.31
N ASP A 312 -13.93 -9.29 10.11
CA ASP A 312 -15.07 -9.38 11.03
C ASP A 312 -14.70 -10.03 12.39
N PHE A 313 -13.65 -10.87 12.41
CA PHE A 313 -13.16 -11.48 13.66
C PHE A 313 -12.19 -10.60 14.46
N VAL A 314 -11.64 -9.57 13.85
CA VAL A 314 -10.61 -8.68 14.48
C VAL A 314 -11.23 -7.36 14.95
N CYS A 315 -12.40 -7.00 14.47
CA CYS A 315 -13.21 -5.86 14.95
C CYS A 315 -14.27 -6.31 15.95
#